data_6ab53e64773d2e3039e2fde0a01fecea
#
_entry.id   6ab53e64773d2e3039e2fde0a01fecea
#
_cell.length_a   1.000
_cell.length_b   1.000
_cell.length_c   1.000
_cell.angle_alpha   90.00
_cell.angle_beta   90.00
_cell.angle_gamma   90.00
#
_symmetry.space_group_name_H-M   'P 1'
#
loop_
_entity.id
_entity.type
_entity.pdbx_description
1 polymer ?
#
loop_
_entity_poly.entity_id
_entity_poly.type
_entity_poly.pdbx_seq_one_letter_code
_entity_poly.pdbx_strand_id
1 'polypeptide(L)'
;PKLVMYRGMTRTGCGAGQSIMGPFYCPADGTVYIDLSFYDEMKDKLGADGDFAQGYVIAHEVGHHVQKLLGIEPKVRQLQQNATQAEVNRLSVRMELQADCFAGVWGHSMQQQGVLETGDLEEALNAAQAIGDDRLQQQSQGRVVPDSFTHGTSQQRYSWFKRGFDSGDPAQCNTFGKSI
;
A
#
# COMPACT_ATOMS: atom_id res chain seq x y z
N PRO A 1 4.13 -9.26 11.69
CA PRO A 1 5.13 -9.70 10.71
C PRO A 1 6.55 -9.34 11.15
N LYS A 2 7.55 -9.90 10.48
CA LYS A 2 8.93 -9.42 10.58
C LYS A 2 9.14 -8.25 9.64
N LEU A 3 10.08 -7.37 9.94
CA LEU A 3 10.52 -6.29 9.06
C LEU A 3 12.01 -6.50 8.73
N VAL A 4 12.32 -6.55 7.45
CA VAL A 4 13.69 -6.62 6.93
C VAL A 4 13.98 -5.38 6.11
N MET A 5 14.93 -4.58 6.55
CA MET A 5 15.45 -3.43 5.81
C MET A 5 16.76 -3.83 5.13
N TYR A 6 16.91 -3.50 3.86
CA TYR A 6 18.08 -3.86 3.07
C TYR A 6 18.43 -2.76 2.06
N ARG A 7 19.54 -2.94 1.34
CA ARG A 7 19.91 -2.13 0.18
C ARG A 7 20.32 -3.03 -0.98
N GLY A 8 19.75 -2.78 -2.17
CA GLY A 8 20.05 -3.48 -3.41
C GLY A 8 19.28 -4.79 -3.54
N MET A 9 19.75 -5.88 -2.95
CA MET A 9 19.14 -7.21 -3.09
C MET A 9 19.06 -7.93 -1.76
N THR A 10 18.01 -8.75 -1.60
CA THR A 10 17.86 -9.65 -0.46
C THR A 10 17.18 -10.96 -0.89
N ARG A 11 17.33 -12.01 -0.09
CA ARG A 11 16.60 -13.27 -0.28
C ARG A 11 15.34 -13.26 0.55
N THR A 12 14.24 -13.73 -0.03
CA THR A 12 12.94 -13.81 0.63
C THR A 12 12.27 -15.15 0.37
N GLY A 13 11.26 -15.49 1.16
CA GLY A 13 10.42 -16.68 0.90
C GLY A 13 9.63 -16.59 -0.42
N CYS A 14 9.52 -15.41 -1.01
CA CYS A 14 8.85 -15.18 -2.30
C CYS A 14 9.82 -15.04 -3.50
N GLY A 15 11.11 -15.34 -3.30
CA GLY A 15 12.15 -15.19 -4.32
C GLY A 15 13.16 -14.08 -3.99
N ALA A 16 13.90 -13.62 -4.99
CA ALA A 16 14.86 -12.53 -4.81
C ALA A 16 14.13 -11.18 -4.74
N GLY A 17 14.29 -10.46 -3.62
CA GLY A 17 13.88 -9.07 -3.50
C GLY A 17 14.94 -8.14 -4.11
N GLN A 18 14.51 -7.19 -4.93
CA GLN A 18 15.37 -6.20 -5.59
C GLN A 18 14.80 -4.80 -5.37
N SER A 19 15.67 -3.80 -5.37
CA SER A 19 15.29 -2.39 -5.20
C SER A 19 14.19 -1.92 -6.14
N ILE A 20 14.19 -2.40 -7.39
CA ILE A 20 13.20 -2.04 -8.40
C ILE A 20 11.77 -2.47 -8.04
N MET A 21 11.61 -3.43 -7.12
CA MET A 21 10.31 -3.90 -6.67
C MET A 21 9.65 -2.95 -5.66
N GLY A 22 10.43 -2.03 -5.07
CA GLY A 22 9.98 -1.21 -3.95
C GLY A 22 9.72 -2.03 -2.67
N PRO A 23 9.02 -1.46 -1.68
CA PRO A 23 8.57 -2.19 -0.50
C PRO A 23 7.56 -3.28 -0.87
N PHE A 24 7.61 -4.42 -0.19
CA PHE A 24 6.64 -5.48 -0.39
C PHE A 24 6.47 -6.36 0.84
N TYR A 25 5.31 -6.98 0.94
CA TYR A 25 5.02 -8.05 1.89
C TYR A 25 5.13 -9.41 1.21
N CYS A 26 5.88 -10.34 1.82
CA CYS A 26 5.95 -11.71 1.35
C CYS A 26 5.03 -12.61 2.20
N PRO A 27 3.92 -13.12 1.65
CA PRO A 27 3.01 -13.98 2.41
C PRO A 27 3.61 -15.35 2.72
N ALA A 28 4.61 -15.82 1.98
CA ALA A 28 5.22 -17.12 2.20
C ALA A 28 6.01 -17.18 3.51
N ASP A 29 6.71 -16.11 3.88
CA ASP A 29 7.49 -16.04 5.12
C ASP A 29 6.95 -15.05 6.17
N GLY A 30 5.88 -14.33 5.85
CA GLY A 30 5.22 -13.38 6.75
C GLY A 30 6.07 -12.15 7.07
N THR A 31 6.89 -11.71 6.13
CA THR A 31 7.87 -10.64 6.32
C THR A 31 7.62 -9.46 5.40
N VAL A 32 7.74 -8.26 5.94
CA VAL A 32 7.79 -7.00 5.18
C VAL A 32 9.25 -6.71 4.81
N TYR A 33 9.50 -6.44 3.54
CA TYR A 33 10.82 -6.12 3.00
C TYR A 33 10.84 -4.70 2.46
N ILE A 34 11.83 -3.92 2.87
CA ILE A 34 12.00 -2.53 2.45
C ILE A 34 13.44 -2.29 2.01
N ASP A 35 13.63 -1.95 0.74
CA ASP A 35 14.88 -1.36 0.30
C ASP A 35 14.92 0.12 0.72
N LEU A 36 15.92 0.48 1.52
CA LEU A 36 16.07 1.84 2.03
C LEU A 36 16.27 2.89 0.92
N SER A 37 16.75 2.48 -0.26
CA SER A 37 16.85 3.38 -1.42
C SER A 37 15.48 3.82 -1.95
N PHE A 38 14.41 3.09 -1.67
CA PHE A 38 13.05 3.49 -2.02
C PHE A 38 12.63 4.81 -1.34
N TYR A 39 13.06 5.05 -0.12
CA TYR A 39 12.79 6.31 0.57
C TYR A 39 13.48 7.50 -0.10
N ASP A 40 14.70 7.29 -0.61
CA ASP A 40 15.39 8.30 -1.42
C ASP A 40 14.60 8.59 -2.71
N GLU A 41 14.05 7.56 -3.37
CA GLU A 41 13.20 7.73 -4.54
C GLU A 41 11.86 8.43 -4.25
N MET A 42 11.23 8.14 -3.12
CA MET A 42 10.01 8.83 -2.68
C MET A 42 10.26 10.34 -2.58
N LYS A 43 11.35 10.74 -1.96
CA LYS A 43 11.75 12.12 -1.81
C LYS A 43 12.07 12.77 -3.16
N ASP A 44 12.99 12.18 -3.92
CA ASP A 44 13.61 12.81 -5.08
C ASP A 44 12.70 12.78 -6.33
N LYS A 45 11.94 11.71 -6.52
CA LYS A 45 11.13 11.49 -7.73
C LYS A 45 9.63 11.70 -7.53
N LEU A 46 9.12 11.40 -6.34
CA LEU A 46 7.68 11.42 -6.08
C LEU A 46 7.25 12.62 -5.22
N GLY A 47 8.21 13.38 -4.67
CA GLY A 47 7.92 14.52 -3.80
C GLY A 47 7.20 14.12 -2.50
N ALA A 48 7.31 12.85 -2.10
CA ALA A 48 6.78 12.31 -0.87
C ALA A 48 7.91 12.18 0.14
N ASP A 49 8.18 13.25 0.87
CA ASP A 49 9.19 13.35 1.91
C ASP A 49 8.53 13.31 3.28
N GLY A 50 9.28 12.91 4.30
CA GLY A 50 8.86 12.88 5.69
C GLY A 50 8.90 11.49 6.30
N ASP A 51 9.05 11.46 7.63
CA ASP A 51 9.14 10.21 8.38
C ASP A 51 7.79 9.50 8.48
N PHE A 52 6.70 10.24 8.51
CA PHE A 52 5.36 9.65 8.51
C PHE A 52 4.96 9.08 7.14
N ALA A 53 5.47 9.63 6.04
CA ALA A 53 5.35 9.03 4.70
C ALA A 53 6.04 7.66 4.67
N GLN A 54 7.21 7.52 5.27
CA GLN A 54 7.92 6.25 5.43
C GLN A 54 7.14 5.27 6.32
N GLY A 55 6.60 5.76 7.42
CA GLY A 55 5.72 4.98 8.31
C GLY A 55 4.47 4.46 7.61
N TYR A 56 3.84 5.28 6.76
CA TYR A 56 2.70 4.88 5.94
C TYR A 56 3.03 3.68 5.04
N VAL A 57 4.15 3.70 4.36
CA VAL A 57 4.57 2.58 3.48
C VAL A 57 4.70 1.28 4.26
N ILE A 58 5.34 1.32 5.44
CA ILE A 58 5.47 0.15 6.31
C ILE A 58 4.08 -0.32 6.78
N ALA A 59 3.23 0.59 7.21
CA ALA A 59 1.88 0.27 7.68
C ALA A 59 1.01 -0.34 6.58
N HIS A 60 1.16 0.12 5.34
CA HIS A 60 0.50 -0.45 4.16
C HIS A 60 0.90 -1.93 3.97
N GLU A 61 2.20 -2.24 4.01
CA GLU A 61 2.69 -3.61 3.87
C GLU A 61 2.26 -4.50 5.05
N VAL A 62 2.20 -3.96 6.27
CA VAL A 62 1.59 -4.64 7.42
C VAL A 62 0.09 -4.89 7.18
N GLY A 63 -0.60 -3.99 6.49
CA GLY A 63 -1.99 -4.18 6.05
C GLY A 63 -2.17 -5.46 5.22
N HIS A 64 -1.24 -5.77 4.32
CA HIS A 64 -1.25 -7.05 3.58
C HIS A 64 -1.05 -8.26 4.50
N HIS A 65 -0.24 -8.14 5.53
CA HIS A 65 -0.14 -9.20 6.54
C HIS A 65 -1.46 -9.42 7.28
N VAL A 66 -2.15 -8.34 7.66
CA VAL A 66 -3.49 -8.41 8.28
C VAL A 66 -4.49 -9.11 7.35
N GLN A 67 -4.49 -8.81 6.06
CA GLN A 67 -5.33 -9.48 5.05
C GLN A 67 -5.09 -10.99 5.01
N LYS A 68 -3.82 -11.42 5.12
CA LYS A 68 -3.48 -12.84 5.22
C LYS A 68 -4.06 -13.46 6.48
N LEU A 69 -3.85 -12.83 7.65
CA LEU A 69 -4.35 -13.34 8.93
C LEU A 69 -5.88 -13.43 8.98
N LEU A 70 -6.59 -12.51 8.34
CA LEU A 70 -8.05 -12.51 8.26
C LEU A 70 -8.60 -13.45 7.18
N GLY A 71 -7.75 -14.14 6.43
CA GLY A 71 -8.15 -15.04 5.35
C GLY A 71 -8.65 -14.33 4.08
N ILE A 72 -8.48 -13.02 3.98
CA ILE A 72 -8.89 -12.22 2.81
C ILE A 72 -7.98 -12.52 1.62
N GLU A 73 -6.66 -12.51 1.80
CA GLU A 73 -5.69 -12.76 0.75
C GLU A 73 -5.86 -14.13 0.09
N PRO A 74 -5.96 -15.26 0.82
CA PRO A 74 -6.20 -16.57 0.22
C PRO A 74 -7.51 -16.65 -0.57
N LYS A 75 -8.57 -15.99 -0.07
CA LYS A 75 -9.87 -15.95 -0.75
C LYS A 75 -9.81 -15.16 -2.06
N VAL A 76 -9.14 -14.03 -2.07
CA VAL A 76 -8.94 -13.22 -3.28
C VAL A 76 -8.09 -13.99 -4.29
N ARG A 77 -7.02 -14.64 -3.87
CA ARG A 77 -6.18 -15.49 -4.72
C ARG A 77 -7.00 -16.62 -5.39
N GLN A 78 -7.90 -17.24 -4.65
CA GLN A 78 -8.81 -18.25 -5.19
C GLN A 78 -9.74 -17.67 -6.27
N LEU A 79 -10.30 -16.47 -6.05
CA LEU A 79 -11.13 -15.78 -7.05
C LEU A 79 -10.34 -15.44 -8.32
N GLN A 80 -9.07 -15.08 -8.17
CA GLN A 80 -8.20 -14.70 -9.30
C GLN A 80 -7.85 -15.89 -10.21
N GLN A 81 -7.89 -17.15 -9.73
CA GLN A 81 -7.46 -18.33 -10.49
C GLN A 81 -8.24 -18.55 -11.80
N ASN A 82 -9.53 -18.20 -11.83
CA ASN A 82 -10.41 -18.39 -12.98
C ASN A 82 -10.92 -17.05 -13.57
N ALA A 83 -10.33 -15.95 -13.15
CA ALA A 83 -10.73 -14.61 -13.56
C ALA A 83 -10.00 -14.15 -14.83
N THR A 84 -10.60 -13.24 -15.58
CA THR A 84 -9.90 -12.51 -16.65
C THR A 84 -8.83 -11.59 -16.07
N GLN A 85 -7.86 -11.17 -16.89
CA GLN A 85 -6.79 -10.27 -16.43
C GLN A 85 -7.36 -8.96 -15.85
N ALA A 86 -8.40 -8.40 -16.45
CA ALA A 86 -9.06 -7.21 -15.96
C ALA A 86 -9.71 -7.42 -14.57
N GLU A 87 -10.30 -8.59 -14.33
CA GLU A 87 -10.85 -8.94 -13.01
C GLU A 87 -9.76 -9.19 -11.99
N VAL A 88 -8.66 -9.85 -12.35
CA VAL A 88 -7.48 -10.01 -11.49
C VAL A 88 -6.97 -8.63 -11.05
N ASN A 89 -6.82 -7.70 -12.00
CA ASN A 89 -6.36 -6.34 -11.70
C ASN A 89 -7.34 -5.61 -10.77
N ARG A 90 -8.65 -5.70 -11.01
CA ARG A 90 -9.66 -5.08 -10.12
C ARG A 90 -9.62 -5.66 -8.70
N LEU A 91 -9.44 -6.96 -8.56
CA LEU A 91 -9.29 -7.60 -7.25
C LEU A 91 -8.00 -7.15 -6.56
N SER A 92 -6.92 -7.00 -7.30
CA SER A 92 -5.65 -6.45 -6.78
C SER A 92 -5.82 -5.01 -6.27
N VAL A 93 -6.49 -4.14 -7.03
CA VAL A 93 -6.80 -2.78 -6.59
C VAL A 93 -7.58 -2.79 -5.27
N ARG A 94 -8.58 -3.66 -5.11
CA ARG A 94 -9.36 -3.77 -3.86
C ARG A 94 -8.49 -4.20 -2.68
N MET A 95 -7.55 -5.11 -2.89
CA MET A 95 -6.57 -5.51 -1.88
C MET A 95 -5.69 -4.34 -1.45
N GLU A 96 -5.16 -3.59 -2.41
CA GLU A 96 -4.29 -2.43 -2.17
C GLU A 96 -5.02 -1.31 -1.41
N LEU A 97 -6.24 -0.96 -1.82
CA LEU A 97 -7.03 0.07 -1.15
C LEU A 97 -7.43 -0.34 0.27
N GLN A 98 -7.66 -1.63 0.53
CA GLN A 98 -7.89 -2.11 1.88
C GLN A 98 -6.64 -2.00 2.75
N ALA A 99 -5.46 -2.29 2.20
CA ALA A 99 -4.19 -2.09 2.89
C ALA A 99 -3.94 -0.61 3.20
N ASP A 100 -4.29 0.30 2.29
CA ASP A 100 -4.24 1.75 2.55
C ASP A 100 -5.18 2.16 3.70
N CYS A 101 -6.38 1.61 3.73
CA CYS A 101 -7.33 1.85 4.82
C CYS A 101 -6.80 1.35 6.17
N PHE A 102 -6.22 0.16 6.22
CA PHE A 102 -5.57 -0.36 7.43
C PHE A 102 -4.39 0.51 7.87
N ALA A 103 -3.61 1.03 6.93
CA ALA A 103 -2.57 2.01 7.23
C ALA A 103 -3.15 3.30 7.84
N GLY A 104 -4.31 3.74 7.35
CA GLY A 104 -5.05 4.85 7.95
C GLY A 104 -5.48 4.57 9.39
N VAL A 105 -5.99 3.39 9.68
CA VAL A 105 -6.35 2.96 11.05
C VAL A 105 -5.12 2.98 11.97
N TRP A 106 -3.96 2.54 11.49
CA TRP A 106 -2.71 2.67 12.22
C TRP A 106 -2.38 4.15 12.51
N GLY A 107 -2.48 5.02 11.50
CA GLY A 107 -2.26 6.47 11.66
C GLY A 107 -3.19 7.10 12.71
N HIS A 108 -4.45 6.69 12.74
CA HIS A 108 -5.41 7.11 13.78
C HIS A 108 -4.92 6.73 15.18
N SER A 109 -4.44 5.48 15.35
CA SER A 109 -3.86 5.04 16.62
C SER A 109 -2.64 5.85 17.04
N MET A 110 -1.77 6.21 16.10
CA MET A 110 -0.61 7.08 16.35
C MET A 110 -1.04 8.48 16.80
N GLN A 111 -2.09 9.03 16.18
CA GLN A 111 -2.67 10.31 16.61
C GLN A 111 -3.21 10.24 18.03
N GLN A 112 -3.95 9.19 18.38
CA GLN A 112 -4.47 9.00 19.73
C GLN A 112 -3.37 8.88 20.80
N GLN A 113 -2.23 8.34 20.43
CA GLN A 113 -1.06 8.20 21.31
C GLN A 113 -0.22 9.49 21.40
N GLY A 114 -0.59 10.54 20.67
CA GLY A 114 0.15 11.81 20.65
C GLY A 114 1.52 11.72 19.98
N VAL A 115 1.71 10.75 19.08
CA VAL A 115 2.98 10.54 18.36
C VAL A 115 3.07 11.42 17.11
N LEU A 116 1.92 11.80 16.53
CA LEU A 116 1.90 12.61 15.31
C LEU A 116 2.27 14.06 15.56
N GLU A 117 3.06 14.61 14.67
CA GLU A 117 3.40 16.02 14.59
C GLU A 117 2.53 16.74 13.55
N THR A 118 2.61 18.07 13.57
CA THR A 118 1.90 18.89 12.57
C THR A 118 2.47 18.61 11.18
N GLY A 119 1.61 18.21 10.25
CA GLY A 119 2.00 17.92 8.86
C GLY A 119 2.09 16.42 8.54
N ASP A 120 2.23 15.54 9.54
CA ASP A 120 2.40 14.10 9.33
C ASP A 120 1.27 13.47 8.52
N LEU A 121 0.03 13.85 8.81
CA LEU A 121 -1.12 13.36 8.05
C LEU A 121 -1.02 13.74 6.57
N GLU A 122 -0.64 14.97 6.28
CA GLU A 122 -0.45 15.45 4.91
C GLU A 122 0.70 14.71 4.21
N GLU A 123 1.77 14.37 4.91
CA GLU A 123 2.86 13.56 4.37
C GLU A 123 2.37 12.19 3.92
N ALA A 124 1.62 11.48 4.76
CA ALA A 124 1.04 10.18 4.42
C ALA A 124 0.05 10.26 3.25
N LEU A 125 -0.83 11.27 3.24
CA LEU A 125 -1.80 11.49 2.17
C LEU A 125 -1.10 11.82 0.84
N ASN A 126 -0.06 12.64 0.87
CA ASN A 126 0.74 12.96 -0.32
C ASN A 126 1.49 11.72 -0.84
N ALA A 127 2.03 10.89 0.06
CA ALA A 127 2.69 9.64 -0.31
C ALA A 127 1.70 8.69 -1.00
N ALA A 128 0.51 8.50 -0.43
CA ALA A 128 -0.54 7.66 -1.00
C ALA A 128 -0.95 8.12 -2.41
N GLN A 129 -1.10 9.43 -2.61
CA GLN A 129 -1.39 10.00 -3.94
C GLN A 129 -0.24 9.84 -4.93
N ALA A 130 1.00 10.03 -4.47
CA ALA A 130 2.18 10.00 -5.33
C ALA A 130 2.40 8.63 -5.98
N ILE A 131 1.99 7.55 -5.33
CA ILE A 131 2.15 6.16 -5.77
C ILE A 131 0.88 5.55 -6.39
N GLY A 132 -0.14 6.35 -6.70
CA GLY A 132 -1.30 5.89 -7.46
C GLY A 132 -0.93 5.57 -8.91
N ASP A 133 -1.59 4.54 -9.49
CA ASP A 133 -1.30 4.03 -10.83
C ASP A 133 -1.49 5.09 -11.92
N ASP A 134 -2.54 5.91 -11.82
CA ASP A 134 -2.81 6.99 -12.75
C ASP A 134 -1.66 8.00 -12.81
N ARG A 135 -1.13 8.39 -11.66
CA ARG A 135 -0.02 9.34 -11.56
C ARG A 135 1.29 8.74 -12.08
N LEU A 136 1.59 7.50 -11.68
CA LEU A 136 2.79 6.80 -12.14
C LEU A 136 2.76 6.52 -13.65
N GLN A 137 1.62 6.13 -14.21
CA GLN A 137 1.46 5.91 -15.65
C GLN A 137 1.56 7.22 -16.43
N GLN A 138 0.95 8.31 -15.94
CA GLN A 138 1.06 9.62 -16.59
C GLN A 138 2.51 10.09 -16.64
N GLN A 139 3.27 9.91 -15.56
CA GLN A 139 4.69 10.28 -15.49
C GLN A 139 5.58 9.42 -16.41
N SER A 140 5.32 8.11 -16.50
CA SER A 140 6.19 7.17 -17.22
C SER A 140 5.84 7.01 -18.70
N GLN A 141 4.54 7.06 -19.04
CA GLN A 141 4.03 6.72 -20.37
C GLN A 141 3.27 7.86 -21.04
N GLY A 142 3.00 8.95 -20.34
CA GLY A 142 2.22 10.08 -20.83
C GLY A 142 0.73 9.79 -21.07
N ARG A 143 0.23 8.62 -20.62
CA ARG A 143 -1.17 8.22 -20.74
C ARG A 143 -1.59 7.33 -19.58
N VAL A 144 -2.90 7.31 -19.30
CA VAL A 144 -3.51 6.51 -18.23
C VAL A 144 -4.34 5.39 -18.85
N VAL A 145 -4.17 4.15 -18.36
CA VAL A 145 -4.90 2.95 -18.81
C VAL A 145 -5.53 2.27 -17.60
N PRO A 146 -6.78 2.62 -17.21
CA PRO A 146 -7.40 2.15 -15.97
C PRO A 146 -7.50 0.64 -15.81
N ASP A 147 -7.75 -0.10 -16.90
CA ASP A 147 -7.85 -1.56 -16.85
C ASP A 147 -6.52 -2.27 -16.52
N SER A 148 -5.40 -1.56 -16.61
CA SER A 148 -4.08 -2.06 -16.23
C SER A 148 -3.69 -1.72 -14.77
N PHE A 149 -4.53 -1.01 -14.02
CA PHE A 149 -4.24 -0.66 -12.63
C PHE A 149 -4.23 -1.90 -11.75
N THR A 150 -3.23 -1.96 -10.87
CA THR A 150 -3.08 -3.00 -9.86
C THR A 150 -3.07 -2.45 -8.42
N HIS A 151 -2.88 -1.14 -8.24
CA HIS A 151 -2.80 -0.47 -6.95
C HIS A 151 -3.91 0.57 -6.71
N GLY A 152 -4.61 0.99 -7.76
CA GLY A 152 -5.64 2.01 -7.69
C GLY A 152 -5.17 3.41 -8.06
N THR A 153 -6.13 4.31 -8.29
CA THR A 153 -5.84 5.72 -8.58
C THR A 153 -5.32 6.46 -7.36
N SER A 154 -4.63 7.58 -7.59
CA SER A 154 -4.20 8.50 -6.53
C SER A 154 -5.36 8.92 -5.62
N GLN A 155 -6.52 9.24 -6.20
CA GLN A 155 -7.72 9.62 -5.45
C GLN A 155 -8.29 8.47 -4.63
N GLN A 156 -8.32 7.26 -5.17
CA GLN A 156 -8.79 6.08 -4.44
C GLN A 156 -7.88 5.78 -3.24
N ARG A 157 -6.57 5.79 -3.43
CA ARG A 157 -5.59 5.55 -2.37
C ARG A 157 -5.70 6.58 -1.26
N TYR A 158 -5.76 7.88 -1.62
CA TYR A 158 -6.02 8.97 -0.69
C TYR A 158 -7.29 8.74 0.13
N SER A 159 -8.40 8.47 -0.56
CA SER A 159 -9.73 8.38 0.08
C SER A 159 -9.82 7.19 1.05
N TRP A 160 -9.24 6.04 0.70
CA TRP A 160 -9.27 4.87 1.56
C TRP A 160 -8.33 4.98 2.76
N PHE A 161 -7.14 5.55 2.59
CA PHE A 161 -6.28 5.88 3.73
C PHE A 161 -6.98 6.85 4.68
N LYS A 162 -7.52 7.95 4.14
CA LYS A 162 -8.24 8.96 4.94
C LYS A 162 -9.44 8.35 5.68
N ARG A 163 -10.17 7.45 5.06
CA ARG A 163 -11.30 6.74 5.69
C ARG A 163 -10.84 5.93 6.91
N GLY A 164 -9.77 5.19 6.79
CA GLY A 164 -9.18 4.46 7.92
C GLY A 164 -8.71 5.40 9.03
N PHE A 165 -8.05 6.48 8.65
CA PHE A 165 -7.56 7.49 9.58
C PHE A 165 -8.69 8.20 10.33
N ASP A 166 -9.73 8.66 9.64
CA ASP A 166 -10.85 9.37 10.26
C ASP A 166 -11.67 8.46 11.19
N SER A 167 -11.86 7.21 10.81
CA SER A 167 -12.70 6.27 11.58
C SER A 167 -11.96 5.56 12.71
N GLY A 168 -10.68 5.25 12.51
CA GLY A 168 -9.93 4.36 13.41
C GLY A 168 -10.50 2.94 13.53
N ASP A 169 -11.44 2.57 12.66
CA ASP A 169 -12.19 1.32 12.71
C ASP A 169 -11.89 0.42 11.50
N PRO A 170 -11.21 -0.72 11.70
CA PRO A 170 -10.91 -1.67 10.61
C PRO A 170 -12.16 -2.18 9.87
N ALA A 171 -13.33 -2.19 10.50
CA ALA A 171 -14.58 -2.60 9.87
C ALA A 171 -15.00 -1.66 8.72
N GLN A 172 -14.49 -0.41 8.71
CA GLN A 172 -14.70 0.54 7.62
C GLN A 172 -13.85 0.24 6.38
N CYS A 173 -12.91 -0.72 6.46
CA CYS A 173 -11.95 -1.04 5.41
C CYS A 173 -12.42 -2.15 4.46
N ASN A 174 -13.72 -2.41 4.36
CA ASN A 174 -14.23 -3.39 3.42
C ASN A 174 -14.33 -2.81 2.00
N THR A 175 -13.30 -3.06 1.19
CA THR A 175 -13.24 -2.65 -0.23
C THR A 175 -13.94 -3.62 -1.19
N PHE A 176 -14.36 -4.80 -0.71
CA PHE A 176 -14.96 -5.85 -1.54
C PHE A 176 -16.49 -5.77 -1.60
N GLY A 177 -17.13 -5.17 -0.62
CA GLY A 177 -18.59 -5.06 -0.53
C GLY A 177 -19.19 -3.78 -1.10
N LYS A 178 -18.38 -2.83 -1.57
CA LYS A 178 -18.82 -1.49 -2.01
C LYS A 178 -18.15 -1.08 -3.32
N SER A 179 -18.70 -0.04 -3.94
CA SER A 179 -18.00 0.71 -4.98
C SER A 179 -16.74 1.36 -4.40
N ILE A 180 -15.64 1.32 -5.14
CA ILE A 180 -14.33 1.87 -4.79
C ILE A 180 -14.01 3.08 -5.65
#